data_9df3094de8e004e18d286e54c343027f
#
_entry.id   9df3094de8e004e18d286e54c343027f
#
_cell.length_a   1.000
_cell.length_b   1.000
_cell.length_c   1.000
_cell.angle_alpha   90.00
_cell.angle_beta   90.00
_cell.angle_gamma   90.00
#
_symmetry.space_group_name_H-M   'P 1'
#
loop_
_entity.id
_entity.type
_entity.pdbx_description
1 polymer ?
#
loop_
_entity_poly.entity_id
_entity_poly.type
_entity_poly.pdbx_seq_one_letter_code
_entity_poly.pdbx_strand_id
1 'polypeptide(L)'
;MPQIQVLDQITIDKIAAGEVIERPASIVKELVENSIDAKAASVTVEIQDGGISLIRVTDNGSGIEREDIRNAFLRHSTSKIRKVEDLAHIASLGFRGEALSSISAVTRTELITKTKEDTFGTRYVIEGGVEQSLEDAGAPDGTTFLVRQLFYNVPARRKFLKTPMTEAGHVQDLLMRLALSHPEVAFTFINNGQTKMRTSGNGKLKDVIYSIYGREAAANLIELDYSMDGLVMKGYLGKPVITRGNRNFENYFVNGRYVKNAMLSKAIEDAYKDFLMQHKFPFVVIHFQVDGEKIDVNVHPTKMEMRFQRQQDVYNIVYEGVHRTLLEPELIPQVEAPAPKVISQPKSESPFLLKPKTAPQPMEKKPEEKEEPHDEAYFMKKMKERVLSYHQRNSSAEVAKKEQIFRPQAQAERIKDALARAKEVEKQPQKQAEEQPELIRETPVYETKPVIQD
;
A
#
# COMPACT_ATOMS: atom_id res chain seq x y z
N MET A 1 13.43 0.98 -47.05
CA MET A 1 13.58 1.62 -45.73
C MET A 1 12.23 1.56 -45.05
N PRO A 2 12.13 1.30 -43.75
CA PRO A 2 10.86 1.38 -43.06
C PRO A 2 10.32 2.80 -43.19
N GLN A 3 9.05 2.93 -43.58
CA GLN A 3 8.38 4.24 -43.70
C GLN A 3 7.89 4.71 -42.33
N ILE A 4 8.13 5.99 -42.03
CA ILE A 4 7.57 6.62 -40.84
C ILE A 4 6.07 6.88 -41.12
N GLN A 5 5.20 6.34 -40.25
CA GLN A 5 3.74 6.53 -40.35
C GLN A 5 3.20 7.07 -39.03
N VAL A 6 2.14 7.87 -39.10
CA VAL A 6 1.37 8.31 -37.93
C VAL A 6 0.56 7.11 -37.46
N LEU A 7 0.65 6.80 -36.16
CA LEU A 7 -0.12 5.72 -35.53
C LEU A 7 -1.59 6.13 -35.38
N ASP A 8 -2.48 5.15 -35.37
CA ASP A 8 -3.88 5.36 -35.00
C ASP A 8 -4.01 5.79 -33.52
N GLN A 9 -5.10 6.52 -33.20
CA GLN A 9 -5.31 7.08 -31.88
C GLN A 9 -5.35 6.02 -30.77
N ILE A 10 -5.94 4.85 -31.04
CA ILE A 10 -6.04 3.75 -30.07
C ILE A 10 -4.65 3.21 -29.74
N THR A 11 -3.77 3.09 -30.73
CA THR A 11 -2.39 2.68 -30.53
C THR A 11 -1.58 3.72 -29.75
N ILE A 12 -1.74 5.00 -30.10
CA ILE A 12 -1.13 6.13 -29.36
C ILE A 12 -1.55 6.08 -27.89
N ASP A 13 -2.85 5.89 -27.63
CA ASP A 13 -3.40 5.85 -26.26
C ASP A 13 -2.86 4.65 -25.45
N LYS A 14 -2.71 3.47 -26.06
CA LYS A 14 -2.10 2.30 -25.42
C LYS A 14 -0.62 2.49 -25.12
N ILE A 15 0.12 3.16 -25.98
CA ILE A 15 1.56 3.46 -25.75
C ILE A 15 1.68 4.42 -24.58
N ALA A 16 0.97 5.54 -24.62
CA ALA A 16 1.02 6.56 -23.57
C ALA A 16 0.45 6.06 -22.23
N ALA A 17 -0.64 5.28 -22.26
CA ALA A 17 -1.16 4.62 -21.06
C ALA A 17 -0.07 3.81 -20.34
N GLY A 18 0.90 3.33 -21.09
CA GLY A 18 1.98 2.59 -20.54
C GLY A 18 3.07 3.37 -19.84
N GLU A 19 3.17 4.62 -20.09
CA GLU A 19 4.06 5.52 -19.36
C GLU A 19 3.46 5.91 -18.00
N VAL A 20 2.12 5.88 -17.89
CA VAL A 20 1.37 6.25 -16.70
C VAL A 20 1.02 5.01 -15.84
N ILE A 21 0.54 3.95 -16.48
CA ILE A 21 0.06 2.74 -15.81
C ILE A 21 1.04 1.59 -16.01
N GLU A 22 1.85 1.31 -15.00
CA GLU A 22 2.81 0.20 -14.99
C GLU A 22 2.23 -1.05 -14.29
N ARG A 23 1.39 -0.84 -13.26
CA ARG A 23 0.89 -1.90 -12.37
C ARG A 23 -0.43 -1.50 -11.69
N PRO A 24 -1.12 -2.45 -10.99
CA PRO A 24 -2.34 -2.15 -10.25
C PRO A 24 -2.22 -0.96 -9.28
N ALA A 25 -1.10 -0.87 -8.54
CA ALA A 25 -0.88 0.23 -7.60
C ALA A 25 -0.85 1.61 -8.29
N SER A 26 -0.46 1.72 -9.57
CA SER A 26 -0.52 2.98 -10.32
C SER A 26 -1.97 3.44 -10.50
N ILE A 27 -2.88 2.52 -10.84
CA ILE A 27 -4.32 2.81 -10.97
C ILE A 27 -4.91 3.24 -9.63
N VAL A 28 -4.65 2.47 -8.57
CA VAL A 28 -5.13 2.76 -7.22
C VAL A 28 -4.65 4.14 -6.76
N LYS A 29 -3.38 4.48 -7.04
CA LYS A 29 -2.81 5.79 -6.72
C LYS A 29 -3.62 6.93 -7.35
N GLU A 30 -3.78 6.89 -8.65
CA GLU A 30 -4.47 7.96 -9.38
C GLU A 30 -5.95 8.09 -8.96
N LEU A 31 -6.67 6.98 -8.76
CA LEU A 31 -8.07 7.01 -8.35
C LEU A 31 -8.22 7.53 -6.91
N VAL A 32 -7.39 7.07 -5.98
CA VAL A 32 -7.45 7.52 -4.58
C VAL A 32 -7.02 8.99 -4.43
N GLU A 33 -5.99 9.44 -5.16
CA GLU A 33 -5.61 10.85 -5.20
C GLU A 33 -6.75 11.73 -5.75
N ASN A 34 -7.50 11.25 -6.74
CA ASN A 34 -8.70 11.94 -7.24
C ASN A 34 -9.82 12.00 -6.19
N SER A 35 -10.03 10.92 -5.42
CA SER A 35 -10.99 10.89 -4.31
C SER A 35 -10.63 11.89 -3.21
N ILE A 36 -9.33 12.00 -2.85
CA ILE A 36 -8.86 12.99 -1.87
C ILE A 36 -9.06 14.42 -2.41
N ASP A 37 -8.71 14.68 -3.68
CA ASP A 37 -8.92 15.97 -4.33
C ASP A 37 -10.41 16.35 -4.39
N ALA A 38 -11.33 15.36 -4.56
CA ALA A 38 -12.78 15.49 -4.48
C ALA A 38 -13.31 15.69 -3.05
N LYS A 39 -12.40 15.87 -2.05
CA LYS A 39 -12.73 16.08 -0.63
C LYS A 39 -13.52 14.93 -0.01
N ALA A 40 -13.25 13.72 -0.43
CA ALA A 40 -13.83 12.54 0.19
C ALA A 40 -13.39 12.40 1.65
N ALA A 41 -14.34 12.19 2.55
CA ALA A 41 -14.06 11.85 3.95
C ALA A 41 -13.79 10.36 4.16
N SER A 42 -14.17 9.51 3.19
CA SER A 42 -13.99 8.06 3.24
C SER A 42 -13.67 7.51 1.85
N VAL A 43 -12.65 6.64 1.80
CA VAL A 43 -12.24 5.93 0.58
C VAL A 43 -12.12 4.44 0.87
N THR A 44 -12.84 3.62 0.11
CA THR A 44 -12.74 2.15 0.17
C THR A 44 -12.08 1.64 -1.11
N VAL A 45 -11.00 0.89 -0.95
CA VAL A 45 -10.29 0.22 -2.05
C VAL A 45 -10.44 -1.28 -1.88
N GLU A 46 -11.00 -1.94 -2.89
CA GLU A 46 -11.08 -3.39 -2.96
C GLU A 46 -10.34 -3.89 -4.20
N ILE A 47 -9.52 -4.93 -4.01
CA ILE A 47 -8.82 -5.59 -5.11
C ILE A 47 -9.07 -7.10 -5.10
N GLN A 48 -9.04 -7.69 -6.29
CA GLN A 48 -9.01 -9.13 -6.48
C GLN A 48 -7.85 -9.50 -7.38
N ASP A 49 -7.23 -10.66 -7.10
CA ASP A 49 -6.07 -11.15 -7.84
C ASP A 49 -4.95 -10.10 -7.94
N GLY A 50 -4.64 -9.46 -6.80
CA GLY A 50 -3.63 -8.39 -6.74
C GLY A 50 -3.98 -7.09 -7.47
N GLY A 51 -5.26 -6.91 -7.86
CA GLY A 51 -5.72 -5.80 -8.68
C GLY A 51 -5.64 -6.04 -10.19
N ILE A 52 -5.29 -7.26 -10.61
CA ILE A 52 -5.22 -7.63 -12.03
C ILE A 52 -6.62 -7.90 -12.57
N SER A 53 -7.45 -8.61 -11.82
CA SER A 53 -8.82 -8.97 -12.22
C SER A 53 -9.83 -7.87 -11.87
N LEU A 54 -9.70 -7.24 -10.70
CA LEU A 54 -10.58 -6.17 -10.23
C LEU A 54 -9.82 -5.19 -9.33
N ILE A 55 -10.06 -3.91 -9.57
CA ILE A 55 -9.82 -2.80 -8.64
C ILE A 55 -11.15 -2.07 -8.52
N ARG A 56 -11.67 -1.91 -7.30
CA ARG A 56 -12.81 -1.05 -6.99
C ARG A 56 -12.37 0.03 -6.03
N VAL A 57 -12.58 1.28 -6.40
CA VAL A 57 -12.36 2.44 -5.54
C VAL A 57 -13.68 3.16 -5.37
N THR A 58 -14.14 3.28 -4.15
CA THR A 58 -15.39 3.95 -3.79
C THR A 58 -15.09 5.07 -2.80
N ASP A 59 -15.58 6.25 -3.08
CA ASP A 59 -15.47 7.43 -2.23
C ASP A 59 -16.83 8.11 -2.01
N ASN A 60 -16.88 9.00 -1.04
CA ASN A 60 -18.03 9.88 -0.74
C ASN A 60 -17.69 11.35 -0.98
N GLY A 61 -16.88 11.64 -2.01
CA GLY A 61 -16.51 13.00 -2.42
C GLY A 61 -17.61 13.75 -3.12
N SER A 62 -17.22 14.78 -3.90
CA SER A 62 -18.15 15.65 -4.62
C SER A 62 -18.96 14.97 -5.73
N GLY A 63 -18.51 13.81 -6.22
CA GLY A 63 -19.01 13.23 -7.46
C GLY A 63 -18.49 13.93 -8.71
N ILE A 64 -19.00 13.51 -9.88
CA ILE A 64 -18.71 14.07 -11.19
C ILE A 64 -20.05 14.37 -11.87
N GLU A 65 -20.23 15.61 -12.36
CA GLU A 65 -21.42 16.03 -13.12
C GLU A 65 -21.53 15.21 -14.41
N ARG A 66 -22.78 14.88 -14.79
CA ARG A 66 -23.05 14.03 -15.98
C ARG A 66 -22.40 14.55 -17.26
N GLU A 67 -22.41 15.87 -17.45
CA GLU A 67 -21.85 16.55 -18.61
C GLU A 67 -20.32 16.44 -18.66
N ASP A 68 -19.67 16.34 -17.51
CA ASP A 68 -18.21 16.27 -17.38
C ASP A 68 -17.67 14.83 -17.45
N ILE A 69 -18.51 13.81 -17.37
CA ILE A 69 -18.07 12.43 -17.36
C ILE A 69 -17.23 12.08 -18.60
N ARG A 70 -17.74 12.40 -19.81
CA ARG A 70 -17.01 12.13 -21.05
C ARG A 70 -15.68 12.91 -21.10
N ASN A 71 -15.73 14.18 -20.68
CA ASN A 71 -14.54 15.04 -20.64
C ASN A 71 -13.47 14.49 -19.71
N ALA A 72 -13.85 13.89 -18.57
CA ALA A 72 -12.93 13.33 -17.60
C ALA A 72 -12.08 12.16 -18.17
N PHE A 73 -12.57 11.46 -19.21
CA PHE A 73 -11.84 10.40 -19.90
C PHE A 73 -11.07 10.86 -21.14
N LEU A 74 -11.15 12.15 -21.51
CA LEU A 74 -10.31 12.72 -22.57
C LEU A 74 -8.89 12.98 -22.06
N ARG A 75 -7.93 12.93 -22.97
CA ARG A 75 -6.55 13.33 -22.68
C ARG A 75 -6.44 14.83 -22.49
N HIS A 76 -5.54 15.22 -21.57
CA HIS A 76 -5.28 16.64 -21.25
C HIS A 76 -6.53 17.38 -20.73
N SER A 77 -7.50 16.65 -20.22
CA SER A 77 -8.70 17.20 -19.61
C SER A 77 -8.58 17.20 -18.09
N THR A 78 -8.59 18.37 -17.47
CA THR A 78 -8.46 18.54 -16.03
C THR A 78 -9.23 19.76 -15.53
N SER A 79 -9.87 19.62 -14.38
CA SER A 79 -10.51 20.74 -13.66
C SER A 79 -9.55 21.50 -12.75
N LYS A 80 -8.30 21.02 -12.58
CA LYS A 80 -7.38 21.41 -11.51
C LYS A 80 -6.38 22.52 -11.90
N ILE A 81 -6.10 22.67 -13.19
CA ILE A 81 -5.23 23.72 -13.74
C ILE A 81 -5.87 24.30 -14.99
N ARG A 82 -5.74 25.61 -15.19
CA ARG A 82 -6.23 26.32 -16.38
C ARG A 82 -5.13 27.06 -17.13
N LYS A 83 -4.05 27.43 -16.44
CA LYS A 83 -2.94 28.21 -17.00
C LYS A 83 -1.60 27.59 -16.58
N VAL A 84 -0.55 27.95 -17.31
CA VAL A 84 0.82 27.48 -17.03
C VAL A 84 1.32 27.95 -15.66
N GLU A 85 0.88 29.15 -15.24
CA GLU A 85 1.23 29.72 -13.94
C GLU A 85 0.70 28.88 -12.77
N ASP A 86 -0.43 28.18 -12.95
CA ASP A 86 -1.01 27.29 -11.95
C ASP A 86 -0.06 26.11 -11.60
N LEU A 87 0.87 25.78 -12.53
CA LEU A 87 1.85 24.71 -12.30
C LEU A 87 2.84 25.02 -11.16
N ALA A 88 3.06 26.29 -10.84
CA ALA A 88 3.93 26.72 -9.73
C ALA A 88 3.25 26.54 -8.35
N HIS A 89 1.92 26.53 -8.30
CA HIS A 89 1.14 26.53 -7.06
C HIS A 89 0.20 25.32 -6.94
N ILE A 90 0.61 24.15 -7.48
CA ILE A 90 -0.23 22.95 -7.48
C ILE A 90 -0.48 22.45 -6.05
N ALA A 91 -1.65 22.72 -5.51
CA ALA A 91 -2.13 22.18 -4.25
C ALA A 91 -2.77 20.78 -4.40
N SER A 92 -3.25 20.42 -5.61
CA SER A 92 -3.88 19.12 -5.88
C SER A 92 -2.85 18.01 -6.05
N LEU A 93 -3.19 16.76 -5.66
CA LEU A 93 -2.31 15.59 -5.81
C LEU A 93 -2.17 15.19 -7.28
N GLY A 94 -3.26 15.23 -8.08
CA GLY A 94 -3.25 14.97 -9.52
C GLY A 94 -3.53 16.24 -10.32
N PHE A 95 -2.87 16.47 -11.48
CA PHE A 95 -3.10 17.64 -12.33
C PHE A 95 -2.96 17.40 -13.84
N ARG A 96 -2.40 16.26 -14.27
CA ARG A 96 -2.03 16.03 -15.67
C ARG A 96 -3.21 15.80 -16.62
N GLY A 97 -4.39 15.42 -16.13
CA GLY A 97 -5.56 15.12 -16.95
C GLY A 97 -5.38 13.92 -17.90
N GLU A 98 -4.56 12.94 -17.53
CA GLU A 98 -4.24 11.78 -18.36
C GLU A 98 -4.53 10.45 -17.67
N ALA A 99 -4.84 10.46 -16.36
CA ALA A 99 -4.98 9.24 -15.58
C ALA A 99 -6.16 8.39 -16.05
N LEU A 100 -7.37 8.96 -16.14
CA LEU A 100 -8.58 8.22 -16.50
C LEU A 100 -8.55 7.75 -17.95
N SER A 101 -8.06 8.56 -18.89
CA SER A 101 -7.86 8.17 -20.29
C SER A 101 -6.87 7.00 -20.41
N SER A 102 -5.77 7.05 -19.66
CA SER A 102 -4.77 5.97 -19.63
C SER A 102 -5.30 4.68 -18.99
N ILE A 103 -6.07 4.77 -17.90
CA ILE A 103 -6.71 3.63 -17.25
C ILE A 103 -7.68 2.97 -18.22
N SER A 104 -8.61 3.74 -18.81
CA SER A 104 -9.64 3.22 -19.70
C SER A 104 -9.06 2.58 -20.98
N ALA A 105 -7.95 3.10 -21.51
CA ALA A 105 -7.30 2.55 -22.70
C ALA A 105 -6.78 1.11 -22.53
N VAL A 106 -6.46 0.68 -21.29
CA VAL A 106 -5.85 -0.63 -21.01
C VAL A 106 -6.68 -1.53 -20.10
N THR A 107 -7.91 -1.14 -19.80
CA THR A 107 -8.83 -1.85 -18.90
C THR A 107 -10.26 -1.81 -19.41
N ARG A 108 -11.15 -2.54 -18.73
CA ARG A 108 -12.60 -2.37 -18.77
C ARG A 108 -13.02 -1.60 -17.54
N THR A 109 -13.38 -0.33 -17.73
CA THR A 109 -13.71 0.59 -16.65
C THR A 109 -15.20 0.89 -16.60
N GLU A 110 -15.77 0.83 -15.42
CA GLU A 110 -17.11 1.26 -15.09
C GLU A 110 -17.02 2.35 -14.02
N LEU A 111 -17.62 3.49 -14.28
CA LEU A 111 -17.77 4.61 -13.36
C LEU A 111 -19.23 4.71 -12.96
N ILE A 112 -19.48 4.81 -11.65
CA ILE A 112 -20.79 5.13 -11.09
C ILE A 112 -20.57 6.35 -10.20
N THR A 113 -21.26 7.46 -10.50
CA THR A 113 -21.05 8.72 -9.78
C THR A 113 -22.35 9.49 -9.61
N LYS A 114 -22.41 10.29 -8.55
CA LYS A 114 -23.52 11.17 -8.26
C LYS A 114 -23.03 12.38 -7.50
N THR A 115 -23.43 13.57 -7.90
CA THR A 115 -23.22 14.80 -7.12
C THR A 115 -24.34 14.97 -6.08
N LYS A 116 -24.18 15.90 -5.16
CA LYS A 116 -25.21 16.19 -4.15
C LYS A 116 -26.45 16.88 -4.74
N GLU A 117 -26.24 17.60 -5.83
CA GLU A 117 -27.30 18.34 -6.55
C GLU A 117 -28.14 17.41 -7.43
N ASP A 118 -27.58 16.27 -7.86
CA ASP A 118 -28.26 15.33 -8.75
C ASP A 118 -29.30 14.50 -8.03
N THR A 119 -30.45 14.26 -8.69
CA THR A 119 -31.48 13.34 -8.18
C THR A 119 -31.09 11.88 -8.45
N PHE A 120 -30.51 11.60 -9.63
CA PHE A 120 -30.05 10.27 -10.05
C PHE A 120 -28.54 10.31 -10.29
N GLY A 121 -27.89 9.18 -10.00
CA GLY A 121 -26.50 9.00 -10.40
C GLY A 121 -26.38 8.60 -11.87
N THR A 122 -25.16 8.60 -12.36
CA THR A 122 -24.82 8.19 -13.73
C THR A 122 -23.88 7.00 -13.68
N ARG A 123 -24.17 6.00 -14.50
CA ARG A 123 -23.30 4.86 -14.79
C ARG A 123 -22.70 5.03 -16.18
N TYR A 124 -21.38 5.01 -16.27
CA TYR A 124 -20.62 5.12 -17.51
C TYR A 124 -19.71 3.92 -17.69
N VAL A 125 -19.78 3.27 -18.85
CA VAL A 125 -18.96 2.10 -19.18
C VAL A 125 -18.06 2.43 -20.36
N ILE A 126 -16.77 2.22 -20.22
CA ILE A 126 -15.75 2.42 -21.25
C ILE A 126 -14.77 1.23 -21.26
N GLU A 127 -14.51 0.67 -22.44
CA GLU A 127 -13.62 -0.48 -22.61
C GLU A 127 -12.56 -0.19 -23.67
N GLY A 128 -11.28 -0.27 -23.28
CA GLY A 128 -10.17 -0.02 -24.21
C GLY A 128 -10.18 1.37 -24.83
N GLY A 129 -10.71 2.36 -24.10
CA GLY A 129 -10.86 3.73 -24.57
C GLY A 129 -12.12 4.00 -25.39
N VAL A 130 -13.01 3.01 -25.57
CA VAL A 130 -14.25 3.15 -26.36
C VAL A 130 -15.46 3.14 -25.42
N GLU A 131 -16.28 4.20 -25.48
CA GLU A 131 -17.54 4.30 -24.74
C GLU A 131 -18.48 3.17 -25.13
N GLN A 132 -19.06 2.49 -24.14
CA GLN A 132 -20.04 1.43 -24.33
C GLN A 132 -21.46 1.90 -23.97
N SER A 133 -21.60 2.56 -22.80
CA SER A 133 -22.89 3.09 -22.35
C SER A 133 -22.72 4.28 -21.40
N LEU A 134 -23.74 5.15 -21.37
CA LEU A 134 -23.95 6.22 -20.40
C LEU A 134 -25.42 6.20 -19.99
N GLU A 135 -25.71 5.78 -18.78
CA GLU A 135 -27.06 5.49 -18.30
C GLU A 135 -27.31 6.15 -16.94
N ASP A 136 -28.59 6.40 -16.62
CA ASP A 136 -28.98 6.78 -15.28
C ASP A 136 -28.90 5.57 -14.34
N ALA A 137 -28.40 5.79 -13.12
CA ALA A 137 -28.23 4.74 -12.14
C ALA A 137 -28.57 5.22 -10.72
N GLY A 138 -29.09 4.31 -9.90
CA GLY A 138 -29.18 4.57 -8.46
C GLY A 138 -27.79 4.53 -7.84
N ALA A 139 -27.33 5.62 -7.25
CA ALA A 139 -26.03 5.70 -6.59
C ALA A 139 -26.06 6.59 -5.35
N PRO A 140 -25.25 6.31 -4.33
CA PRO A 140 -24.99 7.28 -3.26
C PRO A 140 -24.16 8.45 -3.79
N ASP A 141 -24.14 9.55 -3.04
CA ASP A 141 -23.25 10.68 -3.34
C ASP A 141 -21.78 10.25 -3.32
N GLY A 142 -20.98 10.74 -4.28
CA GLY A 142 -19.58 10.37 -4.47
C GLY A 142 -19.32 9.58 -5.74
N THR A 143 -18.22 8.82 -5.77
CA THR A 143 -17.77 8.14 -6.98
C THR A 143 -17.34 6.70 -6.68
N THR A 144 -17.71 5.79 -7.57
CA THR A 144 -17.23 4.41 -7.58
C THR A 144 -16.63 4.08 -8.94
N PHE A 145 -15.35 3.73 -8.96
CA PHE A 145 -14.68 3.14 -10.12
C PHE A 145 -14.56 1.63 -9.94
N LEU A 146 -14.95 0.89 -10.97
CA LEU A 146 -14.70 -0.54 -11.11
C LEU A 146 -13.82 -0.75 -12.34
N VAL A 147 -12.56 -1.09 -12.10
CA VAL A 147 -11.56 -1.31 -13.15
C VAL A 147 -11.28 -2.80 -13.24
N ARG A 148 -11.59 -3.42 -14.36
CA ARG A 148 -11.50 -4.85 -14.56
C ARG A 148 -10.48 -5.22 -15.64
N GLN A 149 -9.83 -6.38 -15.47
CA GLN A 149 -9.00 -7.04 -16.47
C GLN A 149 -7.84 -6.13 -16.97
N LEU A 150 -7.01 -5.66 -16.06
CA LEU A 150 -5.84 -4.84 -16.39
C LEU A 150 -4.99 -5.51 -17.50
N PHE A 151 -4.64 -4.72 -18.51
CA PHE A 151 -3.87 -5.12 -19.69
C PHE A 151 -4.49 -6.27 -20.51
N TYR A 152 -5.83 -6.39 -20.54
CA TYR A 152 -6.49 -7.42 -21.34
C TYR A 152 -6.18 -7.26 -22.84
N ASN A 153 -5.98 -6.06 -23.31
CA ASN A 153 -5.70 -5.69 -24.70
C ASN A 153 -4.21 -5.34 -24.95
N VAL A 154 -3.33 -5.55 -23.96
CA VAL A 154 -1.87 -5.32 -24.06
C VAL A 154 -1.12 -6.53 -23.45
N PRO A 155 -1.15 -7.72 -24.12
CA PRO A 155 -0.60 -8.96 -23.55
C PRO A 155 0.88 -8.88 -23.17
N ALA A 156 1.68 -8.10 -23.92
CA ALA A 156 3.09 -7.90 -23.63
C ALA A 156 3.30 -7.30 -22.24
N ARG A 157 2.51 -6.28 -21.85
CA ARG A 157 2.59 -5.65 -20.52
C ARG A 157 2.08 -6.57 -19.42
N ARG A 158 1.00 -7.32 -19.67
CA ARG A 158 0.47 -8.27 -18.71
C ARG A 158 1.52 -9.29 -18.25
N LYS A 159 2.47 -9.68 -19.11
CA LYS A 159 3.58 -10.59 -18.77
C LYS A 159 4.60 -9.99 -17.80
N PHE A 160 4.69 -8.67 -17.67
CA PHE A 160 5.61 -8.00 -16.74
C PHE A 160 5.03 -7.84 -15.33
N LEU A 161 3.73 -8.05 -15.15
CA LEU A 161 3.12 -8.02 -13.81
C LEU A 161 3.74 -9.12 -12.95
N LYS A 162 3.94 -8.81 -11.68
CA LYS A 162 4.43 -9.76 -10.69
C LYS A 162 3.29 -10.69 -10.24
N THR A 163 3.57 -11.54 -9.25
CA THR A 163 2.53 -12.39 -8.68
C THR A 163 1.44 -11.55 -8.02
N PRO A 164 0.18 -12.04 -7.98
CA PRO A 164 -0.92 -11.33 -7.32
C PRO A 164 -0.61 -10.92 -5.88
N MET A 165 0.13 -11.74 -5.15
CA MET A 165 0.56 -11.44 -3.79
C MET A 165 1.53 -10.24 -3.75
N THR A 166 2.47 -10.16 -4.68
CA THR A 166 3.42 -9.04 -4.78
C THR A 166 2.72 -7.75 -5.19
N GLU A 167 1.80 -7.81 -6.17
CA GLU A 167 1.05 -6.63 -6.60
C GLU A 167 0.11 -6.13 -5.49
N ALA A 168 -0.55 -7.04 -4.75
CA ALA A 168 -1.34 -6.66 -3.57
C ALA A 168 -0.49 -5.98 -2.48
N GLY A 169 0.76 -6.44 -2.29
CA GLY A 169 1.71 -5.78 -1.39
C GLY A 169 2.01 -4.34 -1.80
N HIS A 170 2.23 -4.08 -3.09
CA HIS A 170 2.45 -2.72 -3.59
C HIS A 170 1.24 -1.81 -3.40
N VAL A 171 0.01 -2.34 -3.58
CA VAL A 171 -1.23 -1.60 -3.31
C VAL A 171 -1.35 -1.28 -1.82
N GLN A 172 -1.08 -2.25 -0.95
CA GLN A 172 -1.12 -2.06 0.49
C GLN A 172 -0.12 -1.00 0.96
N ASP A 173 1.15 -1.07 0.51
CA ASP A 173 2.20 -0.11 0.85
C ASP A 173 1.83 1.32 0.41
N LEU A 174 1.22 1.46 -0.77
CA LEU A 174 0.72 2.72 -1.27
C LEU A 174 -0.39 3.28 -0.37
N LEU A 175 -1.41 2.47 -0.05
CA LEU A 175 -2.54 2.90 0.78
C LEU A 175 -2.12 3.24 2.21
N MET A 176 -1.16 2.53 2.78
CA MET A 176 -0.56 2.89 4.07
C MET A 176 0.04 4.29 4.04
N ARG A 177 0.79 4.62 2.99
CA ARG A 177 1.40 5.96 2.83
C ARG A 177 0.36 7.04 2.62
N LEU A 178 -0.67 6.78 1.81
CA LEU A 178 -1.78 7.74 1.62
C LEU A 178 -2.56 7.97 2.92
N ALA A 179 -2.82 6.93 3.70
CA ALA A 179 -3.48 7.06 5.00
C ALA A 179 -2.63 7.84 6.02
N LEU A 180 -1.30 7.64 6.03
CA LEU A 180 -0.38 8.42 6.87
C LEU A 180 -0.29 9.87 6.41
N SER A 181 -0.42 10.14 5.10
CA SER A 181 -0.40 11.48 4.53
C SER A 181 -1.69 12.26 4.80
N HIS A 182 -2.82 11.56 4.85
CA HIS A 182 -4.17 12.11 4.98
C HIS A 182 -4.94 11.47 6.14
N PRO A 183 -4.56 11.78 7.39
CA PRO A 183 -5.21 11.20 8.57
C PRO A 183 -6.68 11.64 8.73
N GLU A 184 -7.11 12.69 8.04
CA GLU A 184 -8.48 13.20 7.97
C GLU A 184 -9.40 12.34 7.08
N VAL A 185 -8.83 11.43 6.26
CA VAL A 185 -9.59 10.53 5.39
C VAL A 185 -9.65 9.13 5.99
N ALA A 186 -10.84 8.55 6.07
CA ALA A 186 -11.04 7.16 6.48
C ALA A 186 -10.73 6.22 5.31
N PHE A 187 -9.70 5.39 5.44
CA PHE A 187 -9.34 4.38 4.44
C PHE A 187 -9.79 2.99 4.86
N THR A 188 -10.37 2.26 3.91
CA THR A 188 -10.62 0.82 4.06
C THR A 188 -9.99 0.09 2.88
N PHE A 189 -9.13 -0.90 3.15
CA PHE A 189 -8.51 -1.74 2.15
C PHE A 189 -8.98 -3.18 2.27
N ILE A 190 -9.52 -3.73 1.19
CA ILE A 190 -10.05 -5.08 1.09
C ILE A 190 -9.28 -5.82 -0.02
N ASN A 191 -8.70 -6.97 0.32
CA ASN A 191 -7.99 -7.83 -0.64
C ASN A 191 -8.65 -9.22 -0.65
N ASN A 192 -9.18 -9.63 -1.80
CA ASN A 192 -9.91 -10.90 -1.97
C ASN A 192 -10.99 -11.11 -0.89
N GLY A 193 -11.83 -10.08 -0.65
CA GLY A 193 -12.91 -10.11 0.33
C GLY A 193 -12.49 -9.97 1.79
N GLN A 194 -11.18 -9.89 2.09
CA GLN A 194 -10.68 -9.71 3.45
C GLN A 194 -10.22 -8.28 3.71
N THR A 195 -10.74 -7.64 4.74
CA THR A 195 -10.27 -6.32 5.18
C THR A 195 -8.85 -6.43 5.74
N LYS A 196 -7.89 -5.75 5.11
CA LYS A 196 -6.47 -5.74 5.48
C LYS A 196 -6.05 -4.48 6.23
N MET A 197 -6.73 -3.36 6.01
CA MET A 197 -6.45 -2.10 6.68
C MET A 197 -7.75 -1.31 6.84
N ARG A 198 -7.88 -0.61 7.97
CA ARG A 198 -8.97 0.34 8.21
C ARG A 198 -8.47 1.47 9.12
N THR A 199 -8.66 2.73 8.70
CA THR A 199 -8.37 3.93 9.49
C THR A 199 -9.65 4.69 9.81
N SER A 200 -9.60 5.58 10.82
CA SER A 200 -10.80 6.26 11.34
C SER A 200 -11.16 7.54 10.61
N GLY A 201 -10.20 8.20 9.92
CA GLY A 201 -10.41 9.50 9.30
C GLY A 201 -10.69 10.65 10.28
N ASN A 202 -10.19 10.54 11.52
CA ASN A 202 -10.43 11.52 12.59
C ASN A 202 -9.39 12.65 12.67
N GLY A 203 -8.48 12.75 11.70
CA GLY A 203 -7.40 13.73 11.66
C GLY A 203 -6.23 13.43 12.62
N LYS A 204 -6.29 12.36 13.41
CA LYS A 204 -5.24 12.02 14.38
C LYS A 204 -4.23 11.05 13.77
N LEU A 205 -3.06 11.55 13.40
CA LEU A 205 -1.98 10.74 12.82
C LEU A 205 -1.56 9.57 13.72
N LYS A 206 -1.57 9.73 15.04
CA LYS A 206 -1.26 8.66 16.00
C LYS A 206 -2.23 7.48 15.92
N ASP A 207 -3.52 7.73 15.66
CA ASP A 207 -4.52 6.68 15.50
C ASP A 207 -4.33 5.93 14.17
N VAL A 208 -3.88 6.63 13.13
CA VAL A 208 -3.50 6.00 11.84
C VAL A 208 -2.27 5.12 12.04
N ILE A 209 -1.24 5.60 12.75
CA ILE A 209 -0.05 4.82 13.09
C ILE A 209 -0.44 3.57 13.90
N TYR A 210 -1.36 3.70 14.87
CA TYR A 210 -1.88 2.56 15.62
C TYR A 210 -2.57 1.53 14.72
N SER A 211 -3.40 2.00 13.79
CA SER A 211 -4.14 1.13 12.87
C SER A 211 -3.23 0.36 11.90
N ILE A 212 -2.11 0.96 11.49
CA ILE A 212 -1.17 0.40 10.50
C ILE A 212 -0.08 -0.45 11.17
N TYR A 213 0.53 0.06 12.23
CA TYR A 213 1.74 -0.54 12.83
C TYR A 213 1.50 -1.17 14.21
N GLY A 214 0.27 -1.04 14.73
CA GLY A 214 -0.16 -1.67 15.98
C GLY A 214 0.20 -0.88 17.24
N ARG A 215 -0.23 -1.47 18.38
CA ARG A 215 -0.14 -0.86 19.71
C ARG A 215 1.30 -0.54 20.14
N GLU A 216 2.22 -1.45 19.88
CA GLU A 216 3.63 -1.29 20.28
C GLU A 216 4.26 -0.04 19.66
N ALA A 217 4.07 0.15 18.34
CA ALA A 217 4.55 1.33 17.65
C ALA A 217 3.91 2.61 18.22
N ALA A 218 2.58 2.64 18.34
CA ALA A 218 1.86 3.84 18.78
C ALA A 218 2.12 4.23 20.24
N ALA A 219 2.49 3.27 21.12
CA ALA A 219 2.83 3.52 22.51
C ALA A 219 4.24 4.11 22.70
N ASN A 220 5.12 3.92 21.72
CA ASN A 220 6.52 4.32 21.80
C ASN A 220 6.85 5.46 20.82
N LEU A 221 5.95 6.43 20.69
CA LEU A 221 6.09 7.61 19.85
C LEU A 221 6.41 8.85 20.71
N ILE A 222 7.24 9.72 20.15
CA ILE A 222 7.52 11.07 20.63
C ILE A 222 6.91 12.02 19.60
N GLU A 223 6.14 12.99 20.04
CA GLU A 223 5.55 13.99 19.15
C GLU A 223 6.61 14.98 18.69
N LEU A 224 6.64 15.28 17.39
CA LEU A 224 7.50 16.28 16.77
C LEU A 224 6.63 17.45 16.33
N ASP A 225 6.88 18.64 16.87
CA ASP A 225 6.37 19.93 16.39
C ASP A 225 7.50 20.94 16.43
N TYR A 226 8.14 21.18 15.29
CA TYR A 226 9.29 22.06 15.18
C TYR A 226 9.19 22.93 13.94
N SER A 227 9.51 24.21 14.07
CA SER A 227 9.49 25.15 12.94
C SER A 227 10.68 26.08 12.98
N MET A 228 11.33 26.28 11.83
CA MET A 228 12.47 27.19 11.65
C MET A 228 12.58 27.61 10.17
N ASP A 229 12.85 28.87 9.92
CA ASP A 229 13.11 29.46 8.57
C ASP A 229 12.06 29.11 7.51
N GLY A 230 10.78 28.97 7.92
CA GLY A 230 9.67 28.65 7.03
C GLY A 230 9.57 27.15 6.68
N LEU A 231 10.36 26.29 7.32
CA LEU A 231 10.16 24.85 7.32
C LEU A 231 9.42 24.45 8.61
N VAL A 232 8.26 23.84 8.47
CA VAL A 232 7.49 23.30 9.60
C VAL A 232 7.55 21.77 9.54
N MET A 233 7.90 21.14 10.66
CA MET A 233 7.96 19.69 10.82
C MET A 233 6.97 19.26 11.88
N LYS A 234 6.01 18.42 11.51
CA LYS A 234 5.03 17.83 12.44
C LYS A 234 4.93 16.33 12.24
N GLY A 235 4.70 15.60 13.32
CA GLY A 235 4.54 14.15 13.21
C GLY A 235 5.02 13.40 14.45
N TYR A 236 5.61 12.24 14.21
CA TYR A 236 6.03 11.36 15.30
C TYR A 236 7.39 10.72 15.01
N LEU A 237 8.22 10.71 16.05
CA LEU A 237 9.50 10.02 16.15
C LEU A 237 9.34 8.77 17.01
N GLY A 238 9.89 7.65 16.59
CA GLY A 238 9.90 6.41 17.38
C GLY A 238 11.00 6.43 18.45
N LYS A 239 10.65 6.04 19.67
CA LYS A 239 11.67 5.79 20.71
C LYS A 239 12.65 4.71 20.26
N PRO A 240 13.90 4.69 20.77
CA PRO A 240 14.91 3.69 20.39
C PRO A 240 14.46 2.22 20.53
N VAL A 241 13.47 1.94 21.35
CA VAL A 241 12.91 0.59 21.58
C VAL A 241 12.21 0.02 20.34
N ILE A 242 11.69 0.87 19.43
CA ILE A 242 10.98 0.43 18.21
C ILE A 242 11.80 0.58 16.92
N THR A 243 13.12 0.45 17.02
CA THR A 243 14.02 0.52 15.86
C THR A 243 13.79 -0.61 14.86
N ARG A 244 14.16 -0.38 13.61
CA ARG A 244 13.92 -1.29 12.49
C ARG A 244 15.24 -1.71 11.82
N GLY A 245 15.20 -2.85 11.11
CA GLY A 245 16.35 -3.36 10.35
C GLY A 245 16.51 -2.75 8.96
N ASN A 246 15.57 -1.90 8.53
CA ASN A 246 15.58 -1.24 7.22
C ASN A 246 14.82 0.09 7.26
N ARG A 247 14.98 0.90 6.19
CA ARG A 247 14.39 2.24 6.04
C ARG A 247 12.90 2.25 5.64
N ASN A 248 12.21 1.12 5.57
CA ASN A 248 10.80 1.07 5.13
C ASN A 248 9.83 1.73 6.11
N PHE A 249 10.30 2.07 7.31
CA PHE A 249 9.53 2.72 8.37
C PHE A 249 9.86 4.21 8.53
N GLU A 250 10.66 4.74 7.62
CA GLU A 250 10.92 6.16 7.49
C GLU A 250 9.94 6.75 6.49
N ASN A 251 8.89 7.41 6.98
CA ASN A 251 7.84 7.99 6.14
C ASN A 251 7.93 9.52 6.19
N TYR A 252 8.23 10.12 5.06
CA TYR A 252 8.35 11.56 4.88
C TYR A 252 7.30 12.07 3.92
N PHE A 253 6.61 13.14 4.32
CA PHE A 253 5.59 13.78 3.52
C PHE A 253 5.92 15.26 3.39
N VAL A 254 6.02 15.78 2.18
CA VAL A 254 6.24 17.20 1.92
C VAL A 254 4.99 17.75 1.24
N ASN A 255 4.34 18.72 1.90
CA ASN A 255 3.08 19.31 1.45
C ASN A 255 2.04 18.24 1.06
N GLY A 256 1.87 17.21 1.91
CA GLY A 256 0.93 16.10 1.71
C GLY A 256 1.40 14.99 0.74
N ARG A 257 2.58 15.10 0.13
CA ARG A 257 3.11 14.10 -0.81
C ARG A 257 4.18 13.23 -0.16
N TYR A 258 4.07 11.90 -0.31
CA TYR A 258 5.14 11.00 0.09
C TYR A 258 6.39 11.22 -0.74
N VAL A 259 7.53 11.37 -0.08
CA VAL A 259 8.82 11.59 -0.75
C VAL A 259 9.88 10.60 -0.26
N LYS A 260 10.78 10.23 -1.16
CA LYS A 260 12.04 9.57 -0.85
C LYS A 260 13.16 10.57 -1.10
N ASN A 261 13.82 11.01 -0.05
CA ASN A 261 14.90 11.99 -0.16
C ASN A 261 16.07 11.55 0.70
N ALA A 262 17.21 11.30 0.06
CA ALA A 262 18.42 10.80 0.72
C ALA A 262 18.98 11.79 1.76
N MET A 263 18.84 13.12 1.52
CA MET A 263 19.29 14.14 2.44
C MET A 263 18.43 14.14 3.72
N LEU A 264 17.08 14.05 3.59
CA LEU A 264 16.19 13.95 4.74
C LEU A 264 16.47 12.68 5.55
N SER A 265 16.60 11.52 4.88
CA SER A 265 16.97 10.27 5.56
C SER A 265 18.28 10.43 6.33
N LYS A 266 19.31 11.02 5.69
CA LYS A 266 20.60 11.21 6.33
C LYS A 266 20.52 12.15 7.53
N ALA A 267 19.83 13.29 7.43
CA ALA A 267 19.66 14.22 8.53
C ALA A 267 19.00 13.59 9.76
N ILE A 268 17.94 12.79 9.51
CA ILE A 268 17.21 12.10 10.58
C ILE A 268 18.04 10.96 11.18
N GLU A 269 18.68 10.12 10.34
CA GLU A 269 19.55 9.05 10.82
C GLU A 269 20.74 9.59 11.62
N ASP A 270 21.36 10.70 11.19
CA ASP A 270 22.44 11.35 11.91
C ASP A 270 21.95 11.92 13.26
N ALA A 271 20.72 12.47 13.34
CA ALA A 271 20.13 12.93 14.59
C ALA A 271 19.82 11.78 15.57
N TYR A 272 19.55 10.59 15.05
CA TYR A 272 19.33 9.38 15.87
C TYR A 272 20.61 8.63 16.24
N LYS A 273 21.77 9.03 15.73
CA LYS A 273 23.02 8.24 15.80
C LYS A 273 23.42 7.88 17.24
N ASP A 274 23.24 8.79 18.18
CA ASP A 274 23.61 8.59 19.59
C ASP A 274 22.57 7.78 20.38
N PHE A 275 21.40 7.53 19.77
CA PHE A 275 20.27 6.81 20.39
C PHE A 275 20.07 5.42 19.84
N LEU A 276 20.63 5.08 18.67
CA LEU A 276 20.42 3.81 17.99
C LEU A 276 21.67 2.95 17.98
N MET A 277 21.46 1.63 18.05
CA MET A 277 22.52 0.64 17.78
C MET A 277 22.94 0.71 16.32
N GLN A 278 24.17 0.30 16.01
CA GLN A 278 24.66 0.20 14.64
C GLN A 278 23.73 -0.66 13.76
N HIS A 279 23.57 -0.26 12.50
CA HIS A 279 22.68 -0.91 11.51
C HIS A 279 21.20 -0.98 11.88
N LYS A 280 20.75 -0.09 12.77
CA LYS A 280 19.32 0.13 13.05
C LYS A 280 18.88 1.46 12.48
N PHE A 281 17.63 1.47 12.00
CA PHE A 281 16.98 2.62 11.41
C PHE A 281 15.84 3.10 12.30
N PRO A 282 15.57 4.41 12.33
CA PRO A 282 14.49 4.95 13.12
C PRO A 282 13.11 4.59 12.53
N PHE A 283 12.10 4.55 13.39
CA PHE A 283 10.70 4.61 12.97
C PHE A 283 10.29 6.08 12.99
N VAL A 284 9.89 6.63 11.86
CA VAL A 284 9.44 8.04 11.80
C VAL A 284 8.28 8.23 10.83
N VAL A 285 7.39 9.16 11.17
CA VAL A 285 6.33 9.65 10.31
C VAL A 285 6.32 11.17 10.45
N ILE A 286 6.88 11.88 9.45
CA ILE A 286 7.10 13.32 9.52
C ILE A 286 6.44 14.00 8.30
N HIS A 287 5.65 15.03 8.59
CA HIS A 287 5.07 15.95 7.63
C HIS A 287 5.88 17.24 7.61
N PHE A 288 6.42 17.55 6.47
CA PHE A 288 7.11 18.80 6.19
C PHE A 288 6.17 19.74 5.45
N GLN A 289 6.01 20.96 5.98
CA GLN A 289 5.34 22.05 5.27
C GLN A 289 6.41 23.06 4.88
N VAL A 290 6.53 23.30 3.59
CA VAL A 290 7.55 24.16 2.98
C VAL A 290 6.89 25.04 1.93
N ASP A 291 7.33 26.28 1.81
CA ASP A 291 6.90 27.17 0.75
C ASP A 291 7.25 26.57 -0.62
N GLY A 292 6.28 26.55 -1.53
CA GLY A 292 6.43 25.96 -2.88
C GLY A 292 7.59 26.55 -3.69
N GLU A 293 7.92 27.82 -3.46
CA GLU A 293 9.04 28.50 -4.13
C GLU A 293 10.42 27.96 -3.71
N LYS A 294 10.52 27.30 -2.53
CA LYS A 294 11.78 26.76 -1.98
C LYS A 294 12.06 25.32 -2.40
N ILE A 295 11.13 24.72 -3.17
CA ILE A 295 11.18 23.30 -3.55
C ILE A 295 11.04 23.16 -5.06
N ASP A 296 11.89 22.32 -5.68
CA ASP A 296 11.68 21.82 -7.03
C ASP A 296 11.07 20.41 -6.97
N VAL A 297 9.80 20.30 -7.35
CA VAL A 297 9.01 19.05 -7.35
C VAL A 297 9.14 18.30 -8.70
N ASN A 298 9.65 18.96 -9.73
CA ASN A 298 9.62 18.42 -11.12
C ASN A 298 10.89 17.62 -11.47
N VAL A 299 11.50 16.92 -10.51
CA VAL A 299 12.76 16.20 -10.72
C VAL A 299 12.55 14.82 -11.33
N HIS A 300 11.40 14.15 -11.08
CA HIS A 300 11.12 12.78 -11.54
C HIS A 300 9.66 12.61 -11.97
N PRO A 301 9.34 11.78 -13.00
CA PRO A 301 7.96 11.52 -13.44
C PRO A 301 7.01 11.06 -12.33
N THR A 302 7.50 10.27 -11.37
CA THR A 302 6.71 9.78 -10.22
C THR A 302 6.57 10.80 -9.10
N LYS A 303 7.24 11.98 -9.18
CA LYS A 303 7.24 13.07 -8.18
C LYS A 303 7.63 12.62 -6.76
N MET A 304 8.27 11.47 -6.61
CA MET A 304 8.78 10.98 -5.32
C MET A 304 10.14 11.57 -4.95
N GLU A 305 10.85 12.16 -5.90
CA GLU A 305 12.12 12.85 -5.68
C GLU A 305 11.89 14.35 -5.74
N MET A 306 12.38 15.05 -4.75
CA MET A 306 12.23 16.49 -4.54
C MET A 306 13.59 17.10 -4.25
N ARG A 307 13.88 18.27 -4.79
CA ARG A 307 15.10 19.01 -4.48
C ARG A 307 14.74 20.28 -3.72
N PHE A 308 15.42 20.49 -2.59
CA PHE A 308 15.36 21.75 -1.85
C PHE A 308 16.40 22.70 -2.42
N GLN A 309 16.07 23.98 -2.56
CA GLN A 309 17.01 24.99 -3.06
C GLN A 309 18.23 25.13 -2.16
N ARG A 310 18.03 25.07 -0.82
CA ARG A 310 19.08 25.18 0.21
C ARG A 310 19.19 23.86 0.97
N GLN A 311 19.78 22.85 0.35
CA GLN A 311 19.85 21.51 0.94
C GLN A 311 20.54 21.46 2.30
N GLN A 312 21.64 22.23 2.50
CA GLN A 312 22.39 22.22 3.75
C GLN A 312 21.60 22.88 4.91
N ASP A 313 20.88 23.95 4.63
CA ASP A 313 20.05 24.61 5.65
C ASP A 313 18.92 23.70 6.10
N VAL A 314 18.23 23.07 5.13
CA VAL A 314 17.17 22.07 5.44
C VAL A 314 17.73 20.88 6.21
N TYR A 315 18.91 20.38 5.84
CA TYR A 315 19.58 19.30 6.59
C TYR A 315 19.81 19.71 8.05
N ASN A 316 20.36 20.90 8.30
CA ASN A 316 20.66 21.37 9.64
C ASN A 316 19.38 21.57 10.48
N ILE A 317 18.32 22.14 9.87
CA ILE A 317 17.03 22.34 10.55
C ILE A 317 16.38 21.01 10.92
N VAL A 318 16.41 20.03 9.99
CA VAL A 318 15.84 18.70 10.23
C VAL A 318 16.63 17.95 11.30
N TYR A 319 17.97 17.99 11.22
CA TYR A 319 18.84 17.39 12.23
C TYR A 319 18.57 18.00 13.63
N GLU A 320 18.56 19.31 13.72
CA GLU A 320 18.36 20.02 15.02
C GLU A 320 16.98 19.72 15.60
N GLY A 321 15.91 19.83 14.80
CA GLY A 321 14.54 19.58 15.25
C GLY A 321 14.33 18.14 15.73
N VAL A 322 14.85 17.15 15.01
CA VAL A 322 14.76 15.75 15.41
C VAL A 322 15.61 15.47 16.65
N HIS A 323 16.86 15.92 16.66
CA HIS A 323 17.79 15.70 17.78
C HIS A 323 17.28 16.33 19.07
N ARG A 324 16.81 17.58 19.01
CA ARG A 324 16.20 18.29 20.14
C ARG A 324 14.99 17.55 20.70
N THR A 325 14.08 17.11 19.83
CA THR A 325 12.88 16.35 20.23
C THR A 325 13.23 15.01 20.88
N LEU A 326 14.35 14.36 20.49
CA LEU A 326 14.81 13.13 21.12
C LEU A 326 15.43 13.35 22.51
N LEU A 327 15.94 14.55 22.80
CA LEU A 327 16.53 14.89 24.11
C LEU A 327 15.49 15.30 25.16
N GLU A 328 14.32 15.81 24.75
CA GLU A 328 13.31 16.34 25.68
C GLU A 328 12.65 15.28 26.58
N PRO A 329 12.28 14.08 26.11
CA PRO A 329 11.68 13.07 26.98
C PRO A 329 12.72 12.24 27.71
N GLU A 330 12.45 11.88 28.98
CA GLU A 330 13.18 10.79 29.62
C GLU A 330 12.96 9.50 28.81
N LEU A 331 13.99 9.08 28.07
CA LEU A 331 13.96 7.84 27.26
C LEU A 331 14.03 6.57 28.12
N ILE A 332 14.17 6.72 29.43
CA ILE A 332 14.17 5.64 30.41
C ILE A 332 12.72 5.24 30.67
N PRO A 333 12.34 3.95 30.51
CA PRO A 333 11.01 3.50 30.87
C PRO A 333 10.79 3.76 32.36
N GLN A 334 9.85 4.64 32.73
CA GLN A 334 9.37 4.72 34.09
C GLN A 334 8.67 3.38 34.38
N VAL A 335 9.29 2.59 35.23
CA VAL A 335 8.63 1.41 35.82
C VAL A 335 7.62 2.00 36.81
N GLU A 336 6.34 2.06 36.42
CA GLU A 336 5.29 2.35 37.39
C GLU A 336 5.40 1.30 38.50
N ALA A 337 5.87 1.74 39.66
CA ALA A 337 5.79 0.93 40.85
C ALA A 337 4.33 0.51 41.04
N PRO A 338 4.02 -0.79 41.24
CA PRO A 338 2.67 -1.21 41.48
C PRO A 338 2.10 -0.40 42.65
N ALA A 339 1.01 0.28 42.43
CA ALA A 339 0.34 1.08 43.45
C ALA A 339 0.21 0.25 44.72
N PRO A 340 0.58 0.79 45.92
CA PRO A 340 0.50 0.04 47.16
C PRO A 340 -0.96 -0.41 47.33
N LYS A 341 -1.17 -1.71 47.40
CA LYS A 341 -2.50 -2.25 47.75
C LYS A 341 -2.84 -1.69 49.09
N VAL A 342 -3.81 -0.78 49.13
CA VAL A 342 -4.39 -0.29 50.36
C VAL A 342 -5.02 -1.50 51.05
N ILE A 343 -4.30 -2.03 52.06
CA ILE A 343 -4.84 -3.03 52.95
C ILE A 343 -5.91 -2.30 53.74
N SER A 344 -7.17 -2.49 53.34
CA SER A 344 -8.32 -2.04 54.12
C SER A 344 -8.26 -2.72 55.47
N GLN A 345 -7.99 -1.93 56.53
CA GLN A 345 -8.07 -2.39 57.89
C GLN A 345 -9.49 -2.91 58.14
N PRO A 346 -9.66 -4.07 58.81
CA PRO A 346 -10.98 -4.56 59.16
C PRO A 346 -11.63 -3.58 60.15
N LYS A 347 -12.78 -3.05 59.82
CA LYS A 347 -13.62 -2.28 60.74
C LYS A 347 -13.94 -3.17 61.93
N SER A 348 -13.56 -2.72 63.12
CA SER A 348 -13.98 -3.31 64.39
C SER A 348 -15.52 -3.16 64.54
N GLU A 349 -16.22 -4.26 64.39
CA GLU A 349 -17.62 -4.32 64.80
C GLU A 349 -17.73 -4.65 66.28
N SER A 350 -18.45 -3.80 67.00
CA SER A 350 -18.80 -3.97 68.41
C SER A 350 -19.77 -5.15 68.58
N PRO A 351 -19.70 -5.87 69.74
CA PRO A 351 -20.51 -7.03 69.98
C PRO A 351 -21.85 -6.63 70.53
N PHE A 352 -22.98 -7.02 69.97
CA PHE A 352 -24.19 -7.37 70.67
C PHE A 352 -25.30 -7.90 69.75
N LEU A 353 -25.64 -9.11 69.94
CA LEU A 353 -26.97 -9.76 70.04
C LEU A 353 -27.04 -11.14 69.39
N LEU A 354 -27.08 -12.11 70.26
CA LEU A 354 -27.39 -13.52 70.01
C LEU A 354 -28.82 -13.75 69.50
N LYS A 355 -29.01 -14.62 68.51
CA LYS A 355 -30.12 -15.63 68.55
C LYS A 355 -29.77 -16.84 67.64
N PRO A 356 -30.31 -18.03 67.99
CA PRO A 356 -29.61 -19.30 67.61
C PRO A 356 -30.35 -20.16 66.58
N LYS A 357 -29.58 -21.14 66.04
CA LYS A 357 -29.94 -22.46 65.46
C LYS A 357 -30.46 -22.55 64.03
N THR A 358 -29.62 -23.17 63.23
CA THR A 358 -29.89 -24.52 62.74
C THR A 358 -28.60 -25.15 62.21
N ALA A 359 -28.41 -26.46 62.39
CA ALA A 359 -27.21 -27.23 62.21
C ALA A 359 -26.89 -27.46 60.73
N PRO A 360 -25.56 -27.61 60.38
CA PRO A 360 -25.10 -27.88 59.03
C PRO A 360 -24.88 -29.37 58.77
N GLN A 361 -25.17 -29.76 57.54
CA GLN A 361 -24.67 -31.01 56.96
C GLN A 361 -23.23 -30.83 56.43
N PRO A 362 -22.40 -31.87 56.48
CA PRO A 362 -20.98 -31.75 56.15
C PRO A 362 -20.75 -31.80 54.64
N MET A 363 -20.03 -30.79 54.11
CA MET A 363 -19.40 -30.84 52.78
C MET A 363 -17.96 -31.34 52.91
N GLU A 364 -17.64 -32.31 52.08
CA GLU A 364 -16.32 -32.90 51.91
C GLU A 364 -15.24 -31.87 51.59
N LYS A 365 -14.14 -31.94 52.34
CA LYS A 365 -12.93 -31.17 52.09
C LYS A 365 -12.17 -31.75 50.93
N LYS A 366 -11.92 -31.01 49.87
CA LYS A 366 -10.83 -31.26 48.93
C LYS A 366 -9.50 -30.95 49.61
N PRO A 367 -8.45 -31.73 49.32
CA PRO A 367 -7.14 -31.55 49.95
C PRO A 367 -6.47 -30.24 49.50
N GLU A 368 -5.99 -29.48 50.47
CA GLU A 368 -5.07 -28.37 50.24
C GLU A 368 -3.73 -28.89 49.69
N GLU A 369 -3.37 -28.49 48.49
CA GLU A 369 -1.99 -28.59 47.96
C GLU A 369 -1.12 -27.66 48.80
N LYS A 370 -0.16 -28.23 49.51
CA LYS A 370 0.92 -27.50 50.19
C LYS A 370 1.80 -26.85 49.16
N GLU A 371 1.85 -25.53 49.11
CA GLU A 371 2.87 -24.78 48.38
C GLU A 371 4.23 -25.04 49.00
N GLU A 372 5.09 -25.79 48.28
CA GLU A 372 6.50 -25.90 48.59
C GLU A 372 7.25 -24.62 48.20
N PRO A 373 8.27 -24.19 48.95
CA PRO A 373 9.02 -22.97 48.65
C PRO A 373 9.73 -23.13 47.31
N HIS A 374 9.46 -22.19 46.41
CA HIS A 374 10.06 -22.12 45.08
C HIS A 374 11.51 -21.68 45.15
N ASP A 375 12.43 -22.65 45.19
CA ASP A 375 13.87 -22.46 45.13
C ASP A 375 14.33 -22.34 43.65
N GLU A 376 15.47 -21.70 43.44
CA GLU A 376 16.07 -21.46 42.11
C GLU A 376 16.21 -22.76 41.29
N ALA A 377 16.42 -23.88 41.97
CA ALA A 377 16.46 -25.23 41.41
C ALA A 377 15.14 -25.67 40.77
N TYR A 378 13.98 -25.26 41.34
CA TYR A 378 12.64 -25.56 40.82
C TYR A 378 12.40 -24.80 39.50
N PHE A 379 12.78 -23.51 39.45
CA PHE A 379 12.69 -22.71 38.22
C PHE A 379 13.57 -23.26 37.10
N MET A 380 14.80 -23.67 37.41
CA MET A 380 15.70 -24.25 36.44
C MET A 380 15.19 -25.61 35.90
N LYS A 381 14.59 -26.43 36.76
CA LYS A 381 13.95 -27.70 36.35
C LYS A 381 12.74 -27.45 35.41
N LYS A 382 11.86 -26.52 35.75
CA LYS A 382 10.67 -26.17 34.96
C LYS A 382 11.03 -25.50 33.63
N MET A 383 12.12 -24.74 33.61
CA MET A 383 12.67 -24.16 32.39
C MET A 383 13.27 -25.23 31.45
N LYS A 384 14.02 -26.21 31.99
CA LYS A 384 14.53 -27.36 31.22
C LYS A 384 13.38 -28.20 30.63
N GLU A 385 12.33 -28.45 31.39
CA GLU A 385 11.15 -29.20 30.92
C GLU A 385 10.41 -28.45 29.79
N ARG A 386 10.30 -27.14 29.90
CA ARG A 386 9.71 -26.28 28.83
C ARG A 386 10.55 -26.29 27.56
N VAL A 387 11.85 -26.20 27.64
CA VAL A 387 12.77 -26.27 26.50
C VAL A 387 12.71 -27.65 25.83
N LEU A 388 12.72 -28.74 26.62
CA LEU A 388 12.57 -30.08 26.10
C LEU A 388 11.24 -30.35 25.42
N SER A 389 10.13 -29.87 25.99
CA SER A 389 8.80 -29.96 25.36
C SER A 389 8.66 -29.12 24.06
N TYR A 390 9.35 -27.98 23.98
CA TYR A 390 9.41 -27.15 22.77
C TYR A 390 10.20 -27.86 21.65
N HIS A 391 11.35 -28.48 21.99
CA HIS A 391 12.14 -29.26 21.02
C HIS A 391 11.42 -30.53 20.56
N GLN A 392 10.69 -31.22 21.44
CA GLN A 392 9.88 -32.38 21.06
C GLN A 392 8.70 -32.01 20.14
N ARG A 393 8.03 -30.87 20.37
CA ARG A 393 6.96 -30.37 19.48
C ARG A 393 7.49 -29.95 18.12
N ASN A 394 8.64 -29.30 18.06
CA ASN A 394 9.21 -28.84 16.78
C ASN A 394 9.84 -30.00 15.99
N SER A 395 10.45 -31.01 16.65
CA SER A 395 10.96 -32.18 15.95
C SER A 395 9.83 -33.02 15.35
N SER A 396 8.70 -33.19 16.06
CA SER A 396 7.53 -33.89 15.51
C SER A 396 6.88 -33.15 14.35
N ALA A 397 6.85 -31.79 14.38
CA ALA A 397 6.32 -30.97 13.29
C ALA A 397 7.24 -30.94 12.05
N GLU A 398 8.56 -31.00 12.25
CA GLU A 398 9.52 -31.11 11.14
C GLU A 398 9.56 -32.48 10.51
N VAL A 399 9.45 -33.56 11.31
CA VAL A 399 9.36 -34.94 10.81
C VAL A 399 8.06 -35.12 10.02
N ALA A 400 6.92 -34.62 10.51
CA ALA A 400 5.64 -34.66 9.78
C ALA A 400 5.66 -33.85 8.47
N LYS A 401 6.37 -32.72 8.43
CA LYS A 401 6.57 -31.94 7.19
C LYS A 401 7.51 -32.63 6.21
N LYS A 402 8.56 -33.32 6.70
CA LYS A 402 9.48 -34.09 5.83
C LYS A 402 8.84 -35.34 5.26
N GLU A 403 7.97 -36.03 6.00
CA GLU A 403 7.22 -37.20 5.48
C GLU A 403 6.17 -36.84 4.44
N GLN A 404 5.58 -35.63 4.47
CA GLN A 404 4.68 -35.15 3.41
C GLN A 404 5.40 -34.71 2.12
N ILE A 405 6.70 -34.38 2.20
CA ILE A 405 7.49 -33.91 1.04
C ILE A 405 8.23 -35.07 0.33
N PHE A 406 8.44 -36.21 0.97
CA PHE A 406 9.23 -37.32 0.43
C PHE A 406 8.37 -38.59 0.27
N ARG A 407 7.60 -38.69 -0.83
CA ARG A 407 7.10 -39.96 -1.38
C ARG A 407 7.85 -40.26 -2.68
N PRO A 408 8.95 -41.05 -2.64
CA PRO A 408 9.76 -41.31 -3.84
C PRO A 408 9.02 -42.06 -4.95
N GLN A 409 7.96 -42.83 -4.62
CA GLN A 409 7.20 -43.61 -5.60
C GLN A 409 6.31 -42.77 -6.51
N ALA A 410 5.67 -41.71 -5.97
CA ALA A 410 4.79 -40.85 -6.79
C ALA A 410 5.58 -39.95 -7.77
N GLN A 411 6.85 -39.67 -7.49
CA GLN A 411 7.71 -38.89 -8.37
C GLN A 411 8.33 -39.78 -9.47
N ALA A 412 8.62 -41.04 -9.16
CA ALA A 412 9.10 -42.02 -10.15
C ALA A 412 8.01 -42.39 -11.17
N GLU A 413 6.74 -42.49 -10.78
CA GLU A 413 5.63 -42.69 -11.69
C GLU A 413 5.37 -41.50 -12.62
N ARG A 414 5.43 -40.27 -12.09
CA ARG A 414 5.29 -39.05 -12.94
C ARG A 414 6.43 -38.88 -13.94
N ILE A 415 7.64 -39.28 -13.59
CA ILE A 415 8.79 -39.26 -14.51
C ILE A 415 8.65 -40.37 -15.57
N LYS A 416 8.16 -41.57 -15.21
CA LYS A 416 7.86 -42.64 -16.19
C LYS A 416 6.76 -42.27 -17.18
N ASP A 417 5.69 -41.61 -16.70
CA ASP A 417 4.60 -41.16 -17.58
C ASP A 417 5.03 -40.00 -18.51
N ALA A 418 5.88 -39.08 -18.01
CA ALA A 418 6.45 -38.02 -18.84
C ALA A 418 7.39 -38.58 -19.93
N LEU A 419 8.22 -39.57 -19.59
CA LEU A 419 9.11 -40.25 -20.56
C LEU A 419 8.36 -41.10 -21.56
N ALA A 420 7.23 -41.73 -21.16
CA ALA A 420 6.37 -42.49 -22.06
C ALA A 420 5.70 -41.56 -23.10
N ARG A 421 5.18 -40.40 -22.66
CA ARG A 421 4.58 -39.40 -23.57
C ARG A 421 5.61 -38.76 -24.51
N ALA A 422 6.84 -38.54 -24.06
CA ALA A 422 7.91 -38.05 -24.91
C ALA A 422 8.32 -39.05 -26.02
N LYS A 423 8.29 -40.36 -25.71
CA LYS A 423 8.57 -41.42 -26.68
C LYS A 423 7.42 -41.68 -27.68
N GLU A 424 6.16 -41.34 -27.32
CA GLU A 424 5.02 -41.38 -28.24
C GLU A 424 5.05 -40.21 -29.23
N VAL A 425 5.53 -39.02 -28.83
CA VAL A 425 5.69 -37.88 -29.73
C VAL A 425 6.84 -38.10 -30.75
N GLU A 426 7.88 -38.87 -30.40
CA GLU A 426 8.99 -39.20 -31.31
C GLU A 426 8.63 -40.32 -32.34
N LYS A 427 7.50 -41.04 -32.17
CA LYS A 427 7.06 -42.12 -33.07
C LYS A 427 6.02 -41.72 -34.09
N GLN A 428 5.63 -40.45 -34.20
CA GLN A 428 4.80 -39.98 -35.28
C GLN A 428 5.68 -39.69 -36.51
N PRO A 429 5.48 -40.42 -37.65
CA PRO A 429 6.30 -40.19 -38.83
C PRO A 429 5.95 -38.84 -39.46
N GLN A 430 7.00 -38.06 -39.71
CA GLN A 430 6.94 -36.90 -40.60
C GLN A 430 6.47 -37.39 -42.00
N LYS A 431 5.20 -37.26 -42.30
CA LYS A 431 4.65 -37.28 -43.65
C LYS A 431 3.81 -36.02 -43.80
N GLN A 432 4.38 -35.09 -44.53
CA GLN A 432 3.78 -34.08 -45.40
C GLN A 432 4.63 -32.81 -45.38
N ALA A 433 5.69 -32.87 -46.16
CA ALA A 433 6.38 -31.71 -46.66
C ALA A 433 6.86 -32.04 -48.08
N GLU A 434 5.94 -32.03 -49.02
CA GLU A 434 6.20 -31.92 -50.45
C GLU A 434 4.88 -31.46 -51.09
N GLU A 435 4.91 -30.17 -51.43
CA GLU A 435 4.25 -29.51 -52.55
C GLU A 435 4.15 -28.01 -52.26
N GLN A 436 5.20 -27.29 -52.60
CA GLN A 436 5.12 -25.85 -52.87
C GLN A 436 5.25 -25.66 -54.39
N PRO A 437 4.29 -24.98 -55.04
CA PRO A 437 4.45 -24.56 -56.40
C PRO A 437 5.45 -23.40 -56.49
N GLU A 438 6.38 -23.53 -57.44
CA GLU A 438 7.31 -22.48 -57.83
C GLU A 438 6.57 -21.21 -58.26
N LEU A 439 6.76 -20.13 -57.57
CA LEU A 439 6.38 -18.77 -57.97
C LEU A 439 7.54 -18.16 -58.76
N ILE A 440 7.31 -17.99 -60.05
CA ILE A 440 8.12 -17.34 -61.04
C ILE A 440 8.45 -15.92 -60.59
N ARG A 441 9.74 -15.62 -60.50
CA ARG A 441 10.26 -14.26 -60.30
C ARG A 441 10.21 -13.50 -61.63
N GLU A 442 9.24 -12.62 -61.79
CA GLU A 442 9.30 -11.54 -62.80
C GLU A 442 9.97 -10.31 -62.18
N THR A 443 11.06 -9.90 -62.78
CA THR A 443 11.75 -8.63 -62.51
C THR A 443 11.05 -7.51 -63.26
N PRO A 444 10.70 -6.37 -62.63
CA PRO A 444 10.16 -5.22 -63.34
C PRO A 444 11.31 -4.43 -64.00
N VAL A 445 11.18 -4.27 -65.32
CA VAL A 445 11.99 -3.41 -66.17
C VAL A 445 11.60 -1.96 -65.90
N TYR A 446 12.55 -1.13 -65.48
CA TYR A 446 12.37 0.31 -65.42
C TYR A 446 12.58 0.96 -66.76
N GLU A 447 11.53 1.49 -67.38
CA GLU A 447 11.61 2.45 -68.48
C GLU A 447 11.89 3.86 -67.94
N THR A 448 13.00 4.42 -68.36
CA THR A 448 13.38 5.83 -68.18
C THR A 448 12.65 6.70 -69.21
N LYS A 449 11.87 7.68 -68.79
CA LYS A 449 11.38 8.79 -69.66
C LYS A 449 12.22 10.04 -69.45
N PRO A 450 12.44 10.83 -70.55
CA PRO A 450 13.44 11.88 -70.56
C PRO A 450 12.94 13.21 -69.92
N VAL A 451 13.92 13.93 -69.40
CA VAL A 451 13.80 15.31 -68.90
C VAL A 451 13.56 16.25 -70.06
N ILE A 452 12.50 17.10 -70.00
CA ILE A 452 12.36 18.29 -70.81
C ILE A 452 12.59 19.48 -69.87
N GLN A 453 13.65 20.26 -70.25
CA GLN A 453 13.88 21.63 -69.80
C GLN A 453 12.86 22.54 -70.51
N ASP A 454 12.20 23.41 -69.73
CA ASP A 454 12.06 24.86 -69.97
C ASP A 454 11.55 25.51 -68.69
#